data_6047159d73ab3dd1b2e22f8bd310bea0
#
_entry.id   6047159d73ab3dd1b2e22f8bd310bea0
#
_cell.length_a   1.000
_cell.length_b   1.000
_cell.length_c   1.000
_cell.angle_alpha   90.00
_cell.angle_beta   90.00
_cell.angle_gamma   90.00
#
_symmetry.space_group_name_H-M   'P 1'
#
loop_
_entity.id
_entity.type
_entity.pdbx_description
1 polymer ?
#
loop_
_entity_poly.entity_id
_entity_poly.type
_entity_poly.pdbx_seq_one_letter_code
_entity_poly.pdbx_strand_id
1 'polypeptide(L)'
;ANAGVLLTKVDLLKPTNHRNFAIIDAAMNDLIRPSLYEAWMDIQSVDANTDVDEKAWDVVGAICETGDFLGKDRRLALKEEDVLAVLGAGAYGFVMSSNYNSRGRAAEVMVNADQAHLIRERETIESLWDKERLLPEE
;
A
#
# COMPACT_ATOMS: atom_id res chain seq x y z
N ALA A 1 -0.25 -13.94 -9.72
CA ALA A 1 -0.80 -13.01 -8.73
C ALA A 1 -0.47 -13.46 -7.31
N ASN A 2 -0.75 -14.70 -6.96
CA ASN A 2 -0.61 -15.25 -5.61
C ASN A 2 0.86 -15.39 -5.10
N ALA A 3 1.86 -15.20 -5.94
CA ALA A 3 3.26 -15.22 -5.53
C ALA A 3 3.77 -13.88 -4.97
N GLY A 4 2.98 -12.81 -5.08
CA GLY A 4 3.37 -11.48 -4.61
C GLY A 4 2.45 -10.94 -3.54
N VAL A 5 3.05 -10.23 -2.59
CA VAL A 5 2.39 -9.58 -1.46
C VAL A 5 2.85 -8.14 -1.42
N LEU A 6 1.94 -7.20 -1.17
CA LEU A 6 2.29 -5.83 -0.80
C LEU A 6 2.28 -5.74 0.73
N LEU A 7 3.42 -5.37 1.31
CA LEU A 7 3.52 -5.05 2.72
C LEU A 7 3.30 -3.55 2.92
N THR A 8 2.50 -3.20 3.91
CA THR A 8 2.20 -1.81 4.25
C THR A 8 2.02 -1.65 5.76
N LYS A 9 2.36 -0.50 6.27
CA LYS A 9 2.28 -0.18 7.69
C LYS A 9 1.02 0.65 7.98
N VAL A 10 0.40 0.41 9.12
CA VAL A 10 -0.69 1.23 9.65
C VAL A 10 -0.09 2.48 10.31
N ASP A 11 -0.31 3.65 9.72
CA ASP A 11 0.17 4.91 10.27
C ASP A 11 -0.79 5.52 11.28
N LEU A 12 -2.10 5.36 11.07
CA LEU A 12 -3.11 5.95 11.95
C LEU A 12 -4.40 5.15 11.93
N LEU A 13 -5.00 4.92 13.09
CA LEU A 13 -6.34 4.37 13.25
C LEU A 13 -7.33 5.49 13.59
N LYS A 14 -8.36 5.65 12.77
CA LYS A 14 -9.42 6.65 12.96
C LYS A 14 -10.78 5.98 13.14
N PRO A 15 -11.14 5.55 14.37
CA PRO A 15 -12.47 5.06 14.65
C PRO A 15 -13.48 6.20 14.62
N THR A 16 -14.65 5.98 14.03
CA THR A 16 -15.77 6.93 14.03
C THR A 16 -17.08 6.23 14.35
N ASN A 17 -18.15 7.00 14.57
CA ASN A 17 -19.47 6.44 14.88
C ASN A 17 -20.12 5.67 13.72
N HIS A 18 -19.64 5.88 12.49
CA HIS A 18 -20.26 5.31 11.28
C HIS A 18 -19.33 4.32 10.58
N ARG A 19 -18.01 4.59 10.60
CA ARG A 19 -17.04 3.83 9.84
C ARG A 19 -15.64 4.00 10.43
N ASN A 20 -14.86 2.96 10.51
CA ASN A 20 -13.48 3.05 10.99
C ASN A 20 -12.53 3.07 9.80
N PHE A 21 -11.49 3.90 9.87
CA PHE A 21 -10.46 4.01 8.86
C PHE A 21 -9.12 3.56 9.44
N ALA A 22 -8.45 2.65 8.74
CA ALA A 22 -7.04 2.34 8.93
C ALA A 22 -6.25 3.04 7.81
N ILE A 23 -5.54 4.10 8.16
CA ILE A 23 -4.71 4.85 7.21
C ILE A 23 -3.35 4.17 7.17
N ILE A 24 -2.89 3.83 5.97
CA ILE A 24 -1.66 3.07 5.74
C ILE A 24 -0.67 3.87 4.89
N ASP A 25 0.61 3.49 4.94
CA ASP A 25 1.68 4.13 4.17
C ASP A 25 1.65 3.78 2.67
N ALA A 26 1.06 2.65 2.26
CA ALA A 26 0.75 2.39 0.86
C ALA A 26 -0.51 3.16 0.41
N ALA A 27 -0.69 3.30 -0.91
CA ALA A 27 -1.84 3.98 -1.48
C ALA A 27 -2.22 3.38 -2.85
N MET A 28 -3.26 3.95 -3.48
CA MET A 28 -3.71 3.51 -4.80
C MET A 28 -2.61 3.58 -5.87
N ASN A 29 -1.60 4.42 -5.70
CA ASN A 29 -0.45 4.48 -6.62
C ASN A 29 0.42 3.22 -6.54
N ASP A 30 0.46 2.52 -5.41
CA ASP A 30 1.21 1.27 -5.22
C ASP A 30 0.41 0.07 -5.70
N LEU A 31 -0.91 0.06 -5.45
CA LEU A 31 -1.83 -1.03 -5.82
C LEU A 31 -3.18 -0.48 -6.27
N ILE A 32 -3.32 -0.22 -7.56
CA ILE A 32 -4.50 0.45 -8.14
C ILE A 32 -5.73 -0.45 -8.26
N ARG A 33 -5.59 -1.77 -8.27
CA ARG A 33 -6.66 -2.70 -8.61
C ARG A 33 -7.91 -2.59 -7.73
N PRO A 34 -7.84 -2.41 -6.40
CA PRO A 34 -9.03 -2.17 -5.59
C PRO A 34 -9.81 -0.94 -6.02
N SER A 35 -9.14 0.17 -6.30
CA SER A 35 -9.78 1.42 -6.73
C SER A 35 -10.32 1.35 -8.15
N LEU A 36 -9.55 0.78 -9.09
CA LEU A 36 -9.87 0.80 -10.51
C LEU A 36 -10.91 -0.24 -10.92
N TYR A 37 -10.86 -1.42 -10.29
CA TYR A 37 -11.68 -2.58 -10.68
C TYR A 37 -12.59 -3.08 -9.55
N GLU A 38 -12.61 -2.41 -8.41
CA GLU A 38 -13.25 -2.93 -7.19
C GLU A 38 -12.76 -4.33 -6.83
N ALA A 39 -11.50 -4.64 -7.19
CA ALA A 39 -10.92 -5.95 -6.98
C ALA A 39 -10.79 -6.25 -5.48
N TRP A 40 -11.34 -7.38 -5.08
CA TRP A 40 -11.10 -7.88 -3.74
C TRP A 40 -9.66 -8.38 -3.63
N MET A 41 -8.89 -7.78 -2.71
CA MET A 41 -7.56 -8.23 -2.32
C MET A 41 -7.64 -8.60 -0.85
N ASP A 42 -7.22 -9.80 -0.48
CA ASP A 42 -7.21 -10.21 0.92
C ASP A 42 -6.16 -9.42 1.69
N ILE A 43 -6.51 -8.95 2.90
CA ILE A 43 -5.64 -8.15 3.75
C ILE A 43 -5.56 -8.84 5.11
N GLN A 44 -4.34 -9.08 5.57
CA GLN A 44 -4.06 -9.79 6.82
C GLN A 44 -3.02 -9.01 7.62
N SER A 45 -3.10 -9.04 8.96
CA SER A 45 -2.01 -8.60 9.81
C SER A 45 -0.87 -9.61 9.72
N VAL A 46 0.37 -9.12 9.62
CA VAL A 46 1.56 -9.97 9.63
C VAL A 46 1.72 -10.61 11.01
N ASP A 47 1.54 -9.80 12.06
CA ASP A 47 1.52 -10.27 13.43
C ASP A 47 0.09 -10.33 13.96
N ALA A 48 -0.26 -11.40 14.65
CA ALA A 48 -1.58 -11.55 15.24
C ALA A 48 -1.70 -10.70 16.51
N ASN A 49 -2.64 -9.74 16.51
CA ASN A 49 -3.02 -9.01 17.73
C ASN A 49 -4.10 -9.79 18.48
N THR A 50 -3.76 -10.34 19.63
CA THR A 50 -4.69 -11.09 20.51
C THR A 50 -5.25 -10.25 21.64
N ASP A 51 -4.78 -9.04 21.82
CA ASP A 51 -5.08 -8.13 22.94
C ASP A 51 -5.95 -6.93 22.49
N VAL A 52 -6.42 -6.91 21.26
CA VAL A 52 -7.37 -5.92 20.74
C VAL A 52 -8.53 -6.60 20.03
N ASP A 53 -9.70 -5.99 20.13
CA ASP A 53 -10.90 -6.51 19.49
C ASP A 53 -10.86 -6.30 17.97
N GLU A 54 -11.33 -7.30 17.25
CA GLU A 54 -11.54 -7.21 15.81
C GLU A 54 -12.66 -6.21 15.48
N LYS A 55 -12.40 -5.31 14.56
CA LYS A 55 -13.37 -4.32 14.05
C LYS A 55 -13.39 -4.34 12.52
N ALA A 56 -14.46 -3.79 11.95
CA ALA A 56 -14.51 -3.51 10.52
C ALA A 56 -13.75 -2.21 10.21
N TRP A 57 -12.84 -2.27 9.24
CA TRP A 57 -12.01 -1.16 8.82
C TRP A 57 -12.09 -0.94 7.31
N ASP A 58 -12.17 0.32 6.89
CA ASP A 58 -11.78 0.71 5.54
C ASP A 58 -10.27 1.01 5.57
N VAL A 59 -9.50 0.19 4.84
CA VAL A 59 -8.04 0.35 4.71
C VAL A 59 -7.79 1.31 3.57
N VAL A 60 -7.31 2.50 3.90
CA VAL A 60 -7.18 3.66 3.00
C VAL A 60 -5.75 4.15 2.97
N GLY A 61 -5.31 4.65 1.81
CA GLY A 61 -4.00 5.27 1.67
C GLY A 61 -3.96 6.73 2.15
N ALA A 62 -2.82 7.37 1.92
CA ALA A 62 -2.56 8.75 2.34
C ALA A 62 -2.75 9.78 1.21
N ILE A 63 -3.30 9.39 0.07
CA ILE A 63 -3.59 10.29 -1.05
C ILE A 63 -4.94 10.98 -0.80
N CYS A 64 -5.00 12.28 -1.05
CA CYS A 64 -6.23 13.07 -0.95
C CYS A 64 -7.15 12.81 -2.16
N GLU A 65 -7.63 11.57 -2.25
CA GLU A 65 -8.47 11.04 -3.33
C GLU A 65 -9.52 10.10 -2.74
N THR A 66 -10.78 10.28 -3.12
CA THR A 66 -11.89 9.43 -2.64
C THR A 66 -11.70 7.96 -3.02
N GLY A 67 -11.03 7.71 -4.12
CA GLY A 67 -10.69 6.37 -4.61
C GLY A 67 -9.51 5.71 -3.90
N ASP A 68 -8.81 6.39 -3.00
CA ASP A 68 -7.61 5.86 -2.36
C ASP A 68 -7.94 4.86 -1.23
N PHE A 69 -8.30 3.66 -1.62
CA PHE A 69 -8.51 2.55 -0.70
C PHE A 69 -7.89 1.26 -1.26
N LEU A 70 -7.40 0.41 -0.35
CA LEU A 70 -6.93 -0.93 -0.66
C LEU A 70 -7.95 -2.01 -0.27
N GLY A 71 -8.83 -1.71 0.67
CA GLY A 71 -9.93 -2.59 1.03
C GLY A 71 -10.97 -1.88 1.87
N LYS A 72 -12.24 -2.22 1.66
CA LYS A 72 -13.36 -1.71 2.45
C LYS A 72 -13.91 -2.82 3.33
N ASP A 73 -14.40 -2.44 4.50
CA ASP A 73 -15.11 -3.31 5.44
C ASP A 73 -14.30 -4.58 5.82
N ARG A 74 -13.01 -4.40 6.12
CA ARG A 74 -12.09 -5.48 6.49
C ARG A 74 -12.13 -5.73 7.98
N ARG A 75 -12.41 -6.97 8.36
CA ARG A 75 -12.42 -7.37 9.76
C ARG A 75 -11.00 -7.70 10.21
N LEU A 76 -10.44 -6.82 11.03
CA LEU A 76 -9.04 -6.89 11.47
C LEU A 76 -8.93 -6.40 12.93
N ALA A 77 -8.03 -7.02 13.69
CA ALA A 77 -7.58 -6.56 15.00
C ALA A 77 -6.30 -5.73 14.80
N LEU A 78 -6.40 -4.41 14.83
CA LEU A 78 -5.32 -3.51 14.45
C LEU A 78 -4.86 -2.60 15.58
N LYS A 79 -3.56 -2.31 15.55
CA LYS A 79 -2.88 -1.21 16.24
C LYS A 79 -2.15 -0.34 15.23
N GLU A 80 -1.86 0.89 15.64
CA GLU A 80 -0.92 1.74 14.89
C GLU A 80 0.46 1.07 14.89
N GLU A 81 1.22 1.27 13.81
CA GLU A 81 2.50 0.63 13.50
C GLU A 81 2.41 -0.87 13.08
N ASP A 82 1.22 -1.48 13.09
CA ASP A 82 1.06 -2.84 12.57
C ASP A 82 1.44 -2.93 11.08
N VAL A 83 2.03 -4.06 10.70
CA VAL A 83 2.29 -4.37 9.29
C VAL A 83 1.17 -5.25 8.75
N LEU A 84 0.61 -4.82 7.62
CA LEU A 84 -0.40 -5.56 6.88
C LEU A 84 0.21 -6.16 5.61
N ALA A 85 -0.27 -7.35 5.26
CA ALA A 85 0.01 -8.02 4.01
C ALA A 85 -1.22 -7.99 3.11
N VAL A 86 -1.14 -7.32 1.96
CA VAL A 86 -2.16 -7.37 0.92
C VAL A 86 -1.78 -8.48 -0.06
N LEU A 87 -2.56 -9.56 -0.07
CA LEU A 87 -2.24 -10.78 -0.81
C LEU A 87 -2.62 -10.65 -2.29
N GLY A 88 -1.95 -11.47 -3.12
CA GLY A 88 -2.25 -11.52 -4.56
C GLY A 88 -1.76 -10.30 -5.35
N ALA A 89 -0.81 -9.54 -4.81
CA ALA A 89 -0.28 -8.32 -5.42
C ALA A 89 0.81 -8.56 -6.49
N GLY A 90 1.20 -9.80 -6.78
CA GLY A 90 2.29 -10.09 -7.72
C GLY A 90 1.97 -9.71 -9.17
N ALA A 91 0.82 -10.18 -9.71
CA ALA A 91 0.40 -9.78 -11.03
C ALA A 91 -0.41 -8.48 -10.96
N TYR A 92 -0.06 -7.52 -11.85
CA TYR A 92 -0.73 -6.22 -11.94
C TYR A 92 -0.68 -5.38 -10.64
N GLY A 93 0.28 -5.66 -9.75
CA GLY A 93 0.66 -4.79 -8.64
C GLY A 93 1.65 -3.75 -9.14
N PHE A 94 2.96 -4.03 -9.01
CA PHE A 94 4.02 -3.07 -9.37
C PHE A 94 3.91 -2.57 -10.82
N VAL A 95 3.59 -3.42 -11.79
CA VAL A 95 3.51 -3.04 -13.22
C VAL A 95 2.41 -1.99 -13.50
N MET A 96 1.38 -1.91 -12.66
CA MET A 96 0.33 -0.88 -12.73
C MET A 96 0.53 0.24 -11.71
N SER A 97 1.59 0.19 -10.91
CA SER A 97 1.93 1.28 -9.99
C SER A 97 2.32 2.55 -10.75
N SER A 98 2.19 3.68 -10.09
CA SER A 98 2.45 4.98 -10.69
C SER A 98 3.09 5.95 -9.69
N ASN A 99 3.51 7.09 -10.18
CA ASN A 99 3.98 8.20 -9.35
C ASN A 99 2.85 9.21 -9.05
N TYR A 100 1.59 8.75 -9.06
CA TYR A 100 0.46 9.62 -8.73
C TYR A 100 0.68 10.35 -7.40
N ASN A 101 0.36 11.63 -7.35
CA ASN A 101 0.65 12.54 -6.23
C ASN A 101 2.15 12.64 -5.87
N SER A 102 3.04 12.50 -6.86
CA SER A 102 4.50 12.57 -6.69
C SER A 102 5.04 11.57 -5.65
N ARG A 103 4.41 10.42 -5.54
CA ARG A 103 4.87 9.32 -4.69
C ARG A 103 5.85 8.43 -5.46
N GLY A 104 6.97 8.10 -4.83
CA GLY A 104 7.91 7.11 -5.36
C GLY A 104 7.32 5.71 -5.30
N ARG A 105 7.60 4.86 -6.31
CA ARG A 105 7.18 3.46 -6.30
C ARG A 105 7.93 2.65 -5.25
N ALA A 106 7.27 1.65 -4.69
CA ALA A 106 7.82 0.79 -3.64
C ALA A 106 9.03 -0.02 -4.12
N ALA A 107 9.86 -0.43 -3.18
CA ALA A 107 10.90 -1.42 -3.44
C ALA A 107 10.27 -2.79 -3.74
N GLU A 108 10.99 -3.63 -4.53
CA GLU A 108 10.62 -5.03 -4.71
C GLU A 108 11.69 -5.93 -4.09
N VAL A 109 11.24 -6.88 -3.29
CA VAL A 109 12.08 -7.87 -2.62
C VAL A 109 11.64 -9.26 -3.06
N MET A 110 12.58 -10.06 -3.52
CA MET A 110 12.36 -11.48 -3.82
C MET A 110 12.78 -12.32 -2.63
N VAL A 111 11.90 -13.21 -2.18
CA VAL A 111 12.19 -14.19 -1.14
C VAL A 111 12.44 -15.54 -1.80
N ASN A 112 13.60 -16.13 -1.51
CA ASN A 112 13.97 -17.47 -1.93
C ASN A 112 14.37 -18.28 -0.69
N ALA A 113 13.54 -19.21 -0.28
CA ALA A 113 13.62 -19.95 0.98
C ALA A 113 13.74 -18.99 2.19
N ASP A 114 14.88 -18.94 2.85
CA ASP A 114 15.18 -18.10 4.03
C ASP A 114 15.92 -16.79 3.67
N GLN A 115 16.13 -16.52 2.40
CA GLN A 115 16.86 -15.35 1.94
C GLN A 115 15.96 -14.32 1.27
N ALA A 116 16.14 -13.06 1.64
CA ALA A 116 15.48 -11.91 1.01
C ALA A 116 16.48 -11.12 0.17
N HIS A 117 16.10 -10.86 -1.08
CA HIS A 117 16.95 -10.15 -2.06
C HIS A 117 16.22 -8.90 -2.53
N LEU A 118 16.83 -7.73 -2.35
CA LEU A 118 16.36 -6.50 -2.97
C LEU A 118 16.59 -6.59 -4.47
N ILE A 119 15.51 -6.71 -5.26
CA ILE A 119 15.58 -6.83 -6.72
C ILE A 119 15.23 -5.52 -7.42
N ARG A 120 14.63 -4.57 -6.70
CA ARG A 120 14.36 -3.20 -7.16
C ARG A 120 14.43 -2.26 -5.97
N GLU A 121 15.20 -1.21 -6.09
CA GLU A 121 15.27 -0.14 -5.11
C GLU A 121 13.97 0.68 -5.09
N ARG A 122 13.63 1.26 -3.93
CA ARG A 122 12.55 2.25 -3.83
C ARG A 122 12.93 3.49 -4.62
N GLU A 123 11.99 4.03 -5.37
CA GLU A 123 12.19 5.33 -6.02
C GLU A 123 12.34 6.44 -4.98
N THR A 124 13.31 7.32 -5.20
CA THR A 124 13.48 8.54 -4.41
C THR A 124 12.67 9.69 -5.01
N ILE A 125 12.41 10.72 -4.23
CA ILE A 125 11.72 11.91 -4.74
C ILE A 125 12.52 12.55 -5.89
N GLU A 126 13.84 12.57 -5.78
CA GLU A 126 14.74 13.12 -6.80
C GLU A 126 14.63 12.36 -8.13
N SER A 127 14.41 11.05 -8.08
CA SER A 127 14.29 10.23 -9.29
C SER A 127 13.05 10.56 -10.13
N LEU A 128 12.07 11.28 -9.56
CA LEU A 128 10.84 11.65 -10.27
C LEU A 128 11.10 12.72 -11.35
N TRP A 129 12.15 13.53 -11.18
CA TRP A 129 12.49 14.61 -12.13
C TRP A 129 13.92 14.52 -12.67
N ASP A 130 14.63 13.43 -12.49
CA ASP A 130 16.01 13.24 -12.99
C ASP A 130 16.14 13.40 -14.51
N LYS A 131 15.03 13.22 -15.23
CA LYS A 131 14.94 13.34 -16.69
C LYS A 131 14.46 14.72 -17.18
N GLU A 132 14.06 15.60 -16.27
CA GLU A 132 13.64 16.95 -16.62
C GLU A 132 14.85 17.83 -16.99
N ARG A 133 14.62 18.83 -17.80
CA ARG A 133 15.63 19.82 -18.21
C ARG A 133 15.04 21.22 -18.09
N LEU A 134 15.85 22.15 -17.63
CA LEU A 134 15.50 23.56 -17.68
C LEU A 134 15.45 24.04 -19.13
N LEU A 135 14.58 25.02 -19.38
CA LEU A 135 14.59 25.71 -20.67
C LEU A 135 15.93 26.45 -20.85
N PRO A 136 16.45 26.54 -22.10
CA PRO A 136 17.62 27.38 -22.37
C PRO A 136 17.34 28.83 -21.95
N GLU A 137 18.33 29.46 -21.36
CA GLU A 137 18.27 30.91 -21.14
C GLU A 137 18.29 31.64 -22.52
N GLU A 138 17.43 32.64 -22.70
CA GLU A 138 17.39 33.48 -23.94
C GLU A 138 18.58 34.47 -23.98
#